data_16b134c47620f5697b10cf2ee2a18eea
#
_entry.id   16b134c47620f5697b10cf2ee2a18eea
#
_cell.length_a   1.000
_cell.length_b   1.000
_cell.length_c   1.000
_cell.angle_alpha   90.00
_cell.angle_beta   90.00
_cell.angle_gamma   90.00
#
_symmetry.space_group_name_H-M   'P 1'
#
loop_
_entity.id
_entity.type
_entity.pdbx_description
1 polymer ?
#
loop_
_entity_poly.entity_id
_entity_poly.type
_entity_poly.pdbx_seq_one_letter_code
_entity_poly.pdbx_strand_id
1 'polypeptide(L)'
;MCGEIVAQRGRSICKDCAPMLKPIKGVRCYRCSRPLLEERQEFCYDCSRKKHVYQQGIAVFGYQSPVAQSLYQLKYHARKEYGIFYGHYAAVYAKKQIQAWKIEVLIPVPLHPSRLAKRGYNQAEVIARAMGEKLNLPVVTDAVKRVEQTKPLKELNPQERRKSLQRAFMPAKNQAHWKNVLIIDDIYTTGSTIDAVSRVLKETQRAEAIYFLTIAIGIGNN
;
A
#
# COMPACT_ATOMS: atom_id res chain seq x y z
N MET A 1 11.98 -6.82 -12.93
CA MET A 1 13.17 -6.24 -12.76
C MET A 1 13.95 -6.32 -14.05
N CYS A 2 14.82 -7.27 -14.33
CA CYS A 2 15.49 -7.37 -15.66
C CYS A 2 14.57 -7.83 -16.80
N GLY A 3 13.46 -8.46 -16.52
CA GLY A 3 12.57 -9.04 -17.56
C GLY A 3 12.92 -10.48 -17.94
N GLU A 4 14.03 -11.01 -17.46
CA GLU A 4 14.49 -12.38 -17.75
C GLU A 4 13.60 -13.43 -17.07
N ILE A 5 13.51 -14.60 -17.72
CA ILE A 5 12.78 -15.73 -17.18
C ILE A 5 13.57 -16.32 -16.00
N VAL A 6 12.92 -16.51 -14.88
CA VAL A 6 13.53 -17.16 -13.72
C VAL A 6 13.49 -18.67 -13.93
N ALA A 7 14.63 -19.25 -14.34
CA ALA A 7 14.75 -20.68 -14.67
C ALA A 7 14.65 -21.61 -13.46
N GLN A 8 14.83 -21.12 -12.23
CA GLN A 8 14.78 -21.97 -11.02
C GLN A 8 13.34 -22.12 -10.50
N ARG A 9 12.85 -23.39 -10.44
CA ARG A 9 11.56 -23.70 -9.81
C ARG A 9 11.50 -23.16 -8.38
N GLY A 10 10.37 -22.52 -8.03
CA GLY A 10 10.12 -21.95 -6.69
C GLY A 10 10.73 -20.58 -6.42
N ARG A 11 11.49 -19.98 -7.34
CA ARG A 11 11.96 -18.61 -7.22
C ARG A 11 11.11 -17.65 -8.06
N SER A 12 10.72 -16.53 -7.46
CA SER A 12 9.97 -15.46 -8.14
C SER A 12 10.86 -14.29 -8.57
N ILE A 13 12.18 -14.38 -8.34
CA ILE A 13 13.18 -13.35 -8.68
C ILE A 13 14.51 -14.03 -9.02
N CYS A 14 15.20 -13.53 -10.05
CA CYS A 14 16.51 -14.05 -10.44
C CYS A 14 17.59 -13.64 -9.39
N LYS A 15 18.70 -14.39 -9.41
CA LYS A 15 19.84 -14.19 -8.48
C LYS A 15 20.47 -12.80 -8.60
N ASP A 16 20.43 -12.18 -9.79
CA ASP A 16 21.05 -10.88 -10.05
C ASP A 16 20.14 -9.73 -9.58
N CYS A 17 18.80 -9.89 -9.68
CA CYS A 17 17.87 -8.88 -9.20
C CYS A 17 17.62 -8.94 -7.68
N ALA A 18 17.76 -10.10 -7.06
CA ALA A 18 17.48 -10.27 -5.64
C ALA A 18 18.32 -9.35 -4.73
N PRO A 19 19.65 -9.21 -4.90
CA PRO A 19 20.46 -8.31 -4.07
C PRO A 19 20.20 -6.83 -4.32
N MET A 20 19.56 -6.47 -5.45
CA MET A 20 19.18 -5.08 -5.76
C MET A 20 17.94 -4.63 -4.96
N LEU A 21 17.15 -5.56 -4.44
CA LEU A 21 16.01 -5.26 -3.60
C LEU A 21 16.48 -5.00 -2.16
N LYS A 22 16.57 -3.74 -1.81
CA LYS A 22 16.98 -3.30 -0.47
C LYS A 22 15.74 -2.87 0.32
N PRO A 23 15.19 -3.72 1.21
CA PRO A 23 14.08 -3.32 2.06
C PRO A 23 14.55 -2.24 3.04
N ILE A 24 13.60 -1.40 3.46
CA ILE A 24 13.88 -0.34 4.45
C ILE A 24 14.34 -1.00 5.75
N LYS A 25 15.51 -0.59 6.21
CA LYS A 25 16.12 -1.00 7.48
C LYS A 25 16.42 0.24 8.34
N GLY A 26 16.71 0.01 9.62
CA GLY A 26 17.05 1.10 10.55
C GLY A 26 15.86 1.91 11.02
N VAL A 27 16.15 3.12 11.47
CA VAL A 27 15.18 4.03 12.07
C VAL A 27 14.19 4.53 11.01
N ARG A 28 12.94 4.50 11.37
CA ARG A 28 11.86 4.90 10.46
C ARG A 28 10.74 5.61 11.21
N CYS A 29 10.04 6.47 10.52
CA CYS A 29 8.88 7.17 11.04
C CYS A 29 7.88 6.16 11.63
N TYR A 30 7.53 6.34 12.89
CA TYR A 30 6.59 5.48 13.60
C TYR A 30 5.25 5.38 12.88
N ARG A 31 4.79 6.45 12.22
CA ARG A 31 3.49 6.48 11.56
C ARG A 31 3.49 5.93 10.13
N CYS A 32 4.43 6.33 9.28
CA CYS A 32 4.38 5.98 7.85
C CYS A 32 5.53 5.09 7.36
N SER A 33 6.47 4.73 8.25
CA SER A 33 7.63 3.89 7.93
C SER A 33 8.66 4.53 6.97
N ARG A 34 8.58 5.86 6.72
CA ARG A 34 9.63 6.56 5.96
C ARG A 34 10.97 6.48 6.72
N PRO A 35 12.09 6.16 6.05
CA PRO A 35 13.40 6.23 6.70
C PRO A 35 13.64 7.59 7.34
N LEU A 36 14.27 7.61 8.52
CA LEU A 36 14.67 8.81 9.23
C LEU A 36 16.20 8.88 9.26
N LEU A 37 16.74 10.08 9.29
CA LEU A 37 18.19 10.31 9.35
C LEU A 37 18.73 10.21 10.78
N GLU A 38 17.92 10.61 11.76
CA GLU A 38 18.31 10.67 13.16
C GLU A 38 17.57 9.64 14.00
N GLU A 39 18.28 8.93 14.86
CA GLU A 39 17.69 7.92 15.76
C GLU A 39 16.72 8.48 16.78
N ARG A 40 16.84 9.77 17.11
CA ARG A 40 15.97 10.45 18.09
C ARG A 40 14.63 10.90 17.48
N GLN A 41 14.47 10.85 16.16
CA GLN A 41 13.23 11.23 15.50
C GLN A 41 12.23 10.09 15.55
N GLU A 42 11.02 10.35 16.06
CA GLU A 42 9.89 9.40 16.00
C GLU A 42 9.08 9.56 14.70
N PHE A 43 8.95 10.79 14.20
CA PHE A 43 8.10 11.12 13.04
C PHE A 43 8.89 11.85 11.97
N CYS A 44 8.60 11.54 10.70
CA CYS A 44 9.09 12.35 9.58
C CYS A 44 8.38 13.70 9.53
N TYR A 45 8.94 14.65 8.79
CA TYR A 45 8.42 16.01 8.64
C TYR A 45 6.92 16.05 8.33
N ASP A 46 6.42 15.21 7.40
CA ASP A 46 5.01 15.17 7.04
C ASP A 46 4.13 14.69 8.20
N CYS A 47 4.54 13.62 8.89
CA CYS A 47 3.76 13.01 9.97
C CYS A 47 3.80 13.80 11.28
N SER A 48 4.83 14.63 11.52
CA SER A 48 4.85 15.54 12.67
C SER A 48 3.85 16.69 12.54
N ARG A 49 3.51 17.08 11.30
CA ARG A 49 2.61 18.20 11.01
C ARG A 49 1.19 17.80 10.64
N LYS A 50 0.94 16.54 10.32
CA LYS A 50 -0.36 16.05 9.86
C LYS A 50 -0.88 14.94 10.73
N LYS A 51 -2.09 15.11 11.24
CA LYS A 51 -2.84 14.01 11.88
C LYS A 51 -3.40 13.11 10.79
N HIS A 52 -3.12 11.83 10.89
CA HIS A 52 -3.65 10.79 10.01
C HIS A 52 -4.77 10.01 10.72
N VAL A 53 -5.68 9.45 9.92
CA VAL A 53 -6.80 8.62 10.44
C VAL A 53 -6.33 7.22 10.80
N TYR A 54 -5.34 6.69 10.09
CA TYR A 54 -4.71 5.40 10.41
C TYR A 54 -3.72 5.53 11.58
N GLN A 55 -3.49 4.44 12.30
CA GLN A 55 -2.57 4.39 13.44
C GLN A 55 -1.11 4.35 12.99
N GLN A 56 -0.77 3.34 12.18
CA GLN A 56 0.61 3.06 11.77
C GLN A 56 0.63 2.34 10.42
N GLY A 57 1.76 2.39 9.74
CA GLY A 57 1.94 1.67 8.50
C GLY A 57 3.34 1.11 8.31
N ILE A 58 3.46 0.23 7.33
CA ILE A 58 4.72 -0.36 6.87
C ILE A 58 4.90 -0.04 5.40
N ALA A 59 6.07 0.46 5.05
CA ALA A 59 6.58 0.48 3.69
C ALA A 59 7.74 -0.50 3.58
N VAL A 60 7.73 -1.34 2.55
CA VAL A 60 8.76 -2.39 2.40
C VAL A 60 10.03 -1.83 1.79
N PHE A 61 9.90 -0.99 0.76
CA PHE A 61 11.02 -0.43 0.00
C PHE A 61 10.90 1.09 -0.16
N GLY A 62 12.03 1.74 -0.42
CA GLY A 62 12.03 3.08 -1.00
C GLY A 62 11.54 3.05 -2.46
N TYR A 63 10.82 4.10 -2.90
CA TYR A 63 10.36 4.22 -4.29
C TYR A 63 11.50 4.71 -5.18
N GLN A 64 12.39 3.80 -5.52
CA GLN A 64 13.53 4.01 -6.42
C GLN A 64 13.77 2.75 -7.25
N SER A 65 14.60 2.86 -8.30
CA SER A 65 14.96 1.69 -9.13
C SER A 65 15.67 0.63 -8.28
N PRO A 66 15.39 -0.68 -8.48
CA PRO A 66 14.53 -1.30 -9.51
C PRO A 66 13.05 -1.42 -9.11
N VAL A 67 12.68 -1.09 -7.85
CA VAL A 67 11.31 -1.22 -7.34
C VAL A 67 10.35 -0.33 -8.15
N ALA A 68 10.72 0.93 -8.40
CA ALA A 68 9.89 1.87 -9.16
C ALA A 68 9.59 1.35 -10.58
N GLN A 69 10.60 0.78 -11.27
CA GLN A 69 10.43 0.19 -12.60
C GLN A 69 9.48 -1.01 -12.58
N SER A 70 9.62 -1.92 -11.63
CA SER A 70 8.76 -3.10 -11.55
C SER A 70 7.32 -2.75 -11.15
N LEU A 71 7.11 -1.75 -10.30
CA LEU A 71 5.77 -1.22 -10.00
C LEU A 71 5.16 -0.50 -11.22
N TYR A 72 5.97 0.13 -12.06
CA TYR A 72 5.52 0.67 -13.34
C TYR A 72 5.06 -0.45 -14.29
N GLN A 73 5.84 -1.52 -14.42
CA GLN A 73 5.46 -2.71 -15.21
C GLN A 73 4.16 -3.33 -14.70
N LEU A 74 4.00 -3.46 -13.37
CA LEU A 74 2.77 -3.91 -12.74
C LEU A 74 1.58 -3.00 -13.09
N LYS A 75 1.75 -1.68 -13.16
CA LYS A 75 0.66 -0.73 -13.40
C LYS A 75 0.26 -0.60 -14.87
N TYR A 76 1.21 -0.71 -15.79
CA TYR A 76 1.01 -0.27 -17.18
C TYR A 76 1.29 -1.33 -18.24
N HIS A 77 1.92 -2.45 -17.85
CA HIS A 77 2.31 -3.51 -18.80
C HIS A 77 1.76 -4.89 -18.41
N ALA A 78 0.68 -4.94 -17.66
CA ALA A 78 -0.05 -6.14 -17.24
C ALA A 78 0.83 -7.23 -16.56
N ARG A 79 1.98 -6.86 -16.00
CA ARG A 79 2.93 -7.79 -15.36
C ARG A 79 2.50 -8.09 -13.91
N LYS A 80 1.40 -8.85 -13.76
CA LYS A 80 0.80 -9.22 -12.45
C LYS A 80 1.77 -10.00 -11.57
N GLU A 81 2.71 -10.74 -12.14
CA GLU A 81 3.72 -11.51 -11.43
C GLU A 81 4.56 -10.66 -10.46
N TYR A 82 4.79 -9.38 -10.76
CA TYR A 82 5.43 -8.47 -9.80
C TYR A 82 4.56 -8.21 -8.57
N GLY A 83 3.24 -8.11 -8.75
CA GLY A 83 2.31 -7.95 -7.62
C GLY A 83 2.29 -9.18 -6.71
N ILE A 84 2.27 -10.37 -7.30
CA ILE A 84 2.33 -11.64 -6.56
C ILE A 84 3.65 -11.76 -5.80
N PHE A 85 4.77 -11.49 -6.47
CA PHE A 85 6.09 -11.47 -5.84
C PHE A 85 6.13 -10.52 -4.64
N TYR A 86 5.70 -9.27 -4.82
CA TYR A 86 5.69 -8.26 -3.77
C TYR A 86 4.74 -8.62 -2.62
N GLY A 87 3.60 -9.21 -2.91
CA GLY A 87 2.67 -9.69 -1.89
C GLY A 87 3.31 -10.78 -1.01
N HIS A 88 3.93 -11.78 -1.61
CA HIS A 88 4.65 -12.82 -0.86
C HIS A 88 5.83 -12.24 -0.06
N TYR A 89 6.60 -11.33 -0.65
CA TYR A 89 7.72 -10.68 0.02
C TYR A 89 7.25 -9.86 1.22
N ALA A 90 6.22 -9.03 1.03
CA ALA A 90 5.66 -8.17 2.07
C ALA A 90 5.05 -8.99 3.22
N ALA A 91 4.41 -10.12 2.91
CA ALA A 91 3.88 -11.02 3.92
C ALA A 91 4.98 -11.56 4.85
N VAL A 92 6.13 -11.96 4.30
CA VAL A 92 7.28 -12.42 5.10
C VAL A 92 7.90 -11.27 5.88
N TYR A 93 8.14 -10.14 5.20
CA TYR A 93 8.79 -8.95 5.79
C TYR A 93 8.00 -8.38 6.98
N ALA A 94 6.68 -8.29 6.84
CA ALA A 94 5.81 -7.65 7.84
C ALA A 94 5.14 -8.63 8.81
N LYS A 95 5.40 -9.95 8.71
CA LYS A 95 4.69 -10.99 9.48
C LYS A 95 4.58 -10.68 10.97
N LYS A 96 5.71 -10.40 11.61
CA LYS A 96 5.75 -10.12 13.07
C LYS A 96 4.87 -8.92 13.44
N GLN A 97 4.94 -7.85 12.65
CA GLN A 97 4.19 -6.63 12.92
C GLN A 97 2.68 -6.81 12.67
N ILE A 98 2.30 -7.53 11.60
CA ILE A 98 0.91 -7.86 11.29
C ILE A 98 0.28 -8.70 12.42
N GLN A 99 1.04 -9.66 12.94
CA GLN A 99 0.63 -10.47 14.11
C GLN A 99 0.50 -9.61 15.38
N ALA A 100 1.48 -8.72 15.64
CA ALA A 100 1.43 -7.80 16.80
C ALA A 100 0.22 -6.84 16.73
N TRP A 101 -0.14 -6.39 15.54
CA TRP A 101 -1.33 -5.58 15.31
C TRP A 101 -2.64 -6.39 15.34
N LYS A 102 -2.57 -7.72 15.42
CA LYS A 102 -3.72 -8.62 15.43
C LYS A 102 -4.66 -8.35 14.25
N ILE A 103 -4.09 -8.20 13.04
CA ILE A 103 -4.84 -7.90 11.83
C ILE A 103 -5.81 -9.04 11.52
N GLU A 104 -7.08 -8.70 11.26
CA GLU A 104 -8.16 -9.63 10.96
C GLU A 104 -8.45 -9.73 9.46
N VAL A 105 -8.18 -8.64 8.71
CA VAL A 105 -8.55 -8.54 7.29
C VAL A 105 -7.60 -7.63 6.52
N LEU A 106 -7.39 -7.97 5.25
CA LEU A 106 -6.67 -7.15 4.28
C LEU A 106 -7.68 -6.45 3.38
N ILE A 107 -7.58 -5.12 3.26
CA ILE A 107 -8.44 -4.31 2.39
C ILE A 107 -7.56 -3.62 1.34
N PRO A 108 -7.56 -4.07 0.07
CA PRO A 108 -6.83 -3.39 -0.98
C PRO A 108 -7.49 -2.06 -1.32
N VAL A 109 -6.68 -1.02 -1.53
CA VAL A 109 -7.16 0.27 -2.03
C VAL A 109 -7.85 0.06 -3.39
N PRO A 110 -9.13 0.46 -3.54
CA PRO A 110 -9.85 0.24 -4.80
C PRO A 110 -9.40 1.19 -5.90
N LEU A 111 -9.39 0.70 -7.14
CA LEU A 111 -9.26 1.51 -8.33
C LEU A 111 -10.60 2.11 -8.76
N HIS A 112 -10.54 3.26 -9.44
CA HIS A 112 -11.69 3.76 -10.19
C HIS A 112 -12.06 2.79 -11.32
N PRO A 113 -13.39 2.56 -11.62
CA PRO A 113 -13.82 1.62 -12.65
C PRO A 113 -13.14 1.82 -14.01
N SER A 114 -12.94 3.06 -14.45
CA SER A 114 -12.25 3.34 -15.73
C SER A 114 -10.79 2.90 -15.74
N ARG A 115 -10.09 3.02 -14.61
CA ARG A 115 -8.71 2.51 -14.49
C ARG A 115 -8.67 0.99 -14.40
N LEU A 116 -9.66 0.40 -13.74
CA LEU A 116 -9.81 -1.05 -13.67
C LEU A 116 -10.06 -1.63 -15.06
N ALA A 117 -10.98 -1.05 -15.84
CA ALA A 117 -11.27 -1.45 -17.22
C ALA A 117 -10.02 -1.33 -18.12
N LYS A 118 -9.26 -0.21 -18.01
CA LYS A 118 -8.04 -0.01 -18.80
C LYS A 118 -6.92 -0.96 -18.42
N ARG A 119 -6.75 -1.27 -17.13
CA ARG A 119 -5.64 -2.08 -16.61
C ARG A 119 -5.96 -3.58 -16.57
N GLY A 120 -7.26 -3.94 -16.49
CA GLY A 120 -7.75 -5.30 -16.37
C GLY A 120 -7.64 -5.91 -14.97
N TYR A 121 -7.06 -5.19 -14.00
CA TYR A 121 -6.94 -5.64 -12.60
C TYR A 121 -6.59 -4.49 -11.66
N ASN A 122 -6.79 -4.72 -10.35
CA ASN A 122 -6.32 -3.85 -9.29
C ASN A 122 -4.99 -4.36 -8.73
N GLN A 123 -3.91 -3.57 -8.86
CA GLN A 123 -2.58 -3.93 -8.36
C GLN A 123 -2.54 -4.16 -6.85
N ALA A 124 -3.27 -3.34 -6.08
CA ALA A 124 -3.35 -3.48 -4.63
C ALA A 124 -4.06 -4.78 -4.24
N GLU A 125 -5.06 -5.21 -5.02
CA GLU A 125 -5.75 -6.48 -4.83
C GLU A 125 -4.84 -7.68 -5.14
N VAL A 126 -4.07 -7.63 -6.24
CA VAL A 126 -3.10 -8.69 -6.56
C VAL A 126 -2.10 -8.88 -5.41
N ILE A 127 -1.58 -7.77 -4.87
CA ILE A 127 -0.66 -7.78 -3.73
C ILE A 127 -1.36 -8.34 -2.48
N ALA A 128 -2.57 -7.85 -2.16
CA ALA A 128 -3.32 -8.27 -0.99
C ALA A 128 -3.67 -9.77 -1.02
N ARG A 129 -4.09 -10.31 -2.17
CA ARG A 129 -4.40 -11.75 -2.31
C ARG A 129 -3.17 -12.62 -2.09
N ALA A 130 -2.03 -12.25 -2.67
CA ALA A 130 -0.77 -12.97 -2.44
C ALA A 130 -0.30 -12.88 -0.97
N MET A 131 -0.53 -11.73 -0.31
CA MET A 131 -0.28 -11.60 1.13
C MET A 131 -1.24 -12.47 1.96
N GLY A 132 -2.53 -12.42 1.65
CA GLY A 132 -3.58 -13.17 2.36
C GLY A 132 -3.35 -14.68 2.31
N GLU A 133 -2.94 -15.19 1.15
CA GLU A 133 -2.56 -16.58 0.98
C GLU A 133 -1.40 -16.99 1.92
N LYS A 134 -0.35 -16.19 2.00
CA LYS A 134 0.83 -16.47 2.85
C LYS A 134 0.58 -16.28 4.35
N LEU A 135 -0.34 -15.39 4.72
CA LEU A 135 -0.63 -15.05 6.12
C LEU A 135 -1.88 -15.75 6.66
N ASN A 136 -2.63 -16.46 5.79
CA ASN A 136 -3.94 -17.01 6.10
C ASN A 136 -4.92 -15.95 6.61
N LEU A 137 -4.95 -14.78 5.92
CA LEU A 137 -5.83 -13.67 6.23
C LEU A 137 -6.84 -13.44 5.09
N PRO A 138 -8.12 -13.17 5.40
CA PRO A 138 -9.12 -12.86 4.40
C PRO A 138 -8.81 -11.53 3.69
N VAL A 139 -9.17 -11.46 2.40
CA VAL A 139 -9.04 -10.24 1.58
C VAL A 139 -10.44 -9.79 1.19
N VAL A 140 -10.82 -8.58 1.63
CA VAL A 140 -12.12 -7.98 1.36
C VAL A 140 -11.96 -6.83 0.36
N THR A 141 -12.53 -6.98 -0.81
CA THR A 141 -12.40 -6.03 -1.93
C THR A 141 -13.58 -5.09 -2.08
N ASP A 142 -14.66 -5.35 -1.35
CA ASP A 142 -15.95 -4.65 -1.41
C ASP A 142 -16.32 -3.92 -0.11
N ALA A 143 -15.35 -3.62 0.75
CA ALA A 143 -15.55 -2.75 1.91
C ALA A 143 -15.64 -1.27 1.52
N VAL A 144 -14.80 -0.84 0.57
CA VAL A 144 -14.72 0.53 0.06
C VAL A 144 -14.69 0.50 -1.46
N LYS A 145 -15.37 1.46 -2.11
CA LYS A 145 -15.33 1.66 -3.56
C LYS A 145 -14.79 3.05 -3.90
N ARG A 146 -14.13 3.17 -5.04
CA ARG A 146 -13.68 4.46 -5.58
C ARG A 146 -14.68 4.94 -6.61
N VAL A 147 -15.27 6.13 -6.39
CA VAL A 147 -16.36 6.68 -7.22
C VAL A 147 -15.92 7.86 -8.08
N GLU A 148 -14.85 8.58 -7.70
CA GLU A 148 -14.34 9.68 -8.50
C GLU A 148 -13.01 9.35 -9.16
N GLN A 149 -12.90 9.70 -10.44
CA GLN A 149 -11.62 9.75 -11.13
C GLN A 149 -10.95 11.07 -10.78
N THR A 150 -10.15 11.09 -9.71
CA THR A 150 -9.36 12.28 -9.40
C THR A 150 -8.45 12.63 -10.58
N LYS A 151 -8.48 13.89 -11.03
CA LYS A 151 -7.52 14.44 -12.01
C LYS A 151 -6.09 14.11 -11.57
N PRO A 152 -5.13 14.06 -12.50
CA PRO A 152 -3.73 13.88 -12.11
C PRO A 152 -3.37 14.87 -11.00
N LEU A 153 -2.89 14.36 -9.87
CA LEU A 153 -2.62 15.16 -8.66
C LEU A 153 -1.61 16.31 -8.89
N LYS A 154 -0.97 16.33 -10.05
CA LYS A 154 -0.04 17.41 -10.46
C LYS A 154 -0.75 18.74 -10.77
N GLU A 155 -2.04 18.72 -11.06
CA GLU A 155 -2.81 19.91 -11.52
C GLU A 155 -3.66 20.56 -10.40
N LEU A 156 -3.69 19.96 -9.20
CA LEU A 156 -4.51 20.43 -8.09
C LEU A 156 -3.64 21.00 -6.96
N ASN A 157 -4.09 22.08 -6.32
CA ASN A 157 -3.49 22.57 -5.10
C ASN A 157 -3.73 21.61 -3.90
N PRO A 158 -2.99 21.72 -2.78
CA PRO A 158 -3.10 20.79 -1.64
C PRO A 158 -4.51 20.72 -1.01
N GLN A 159 -5.28 21.80 -1.03
CA GLN A 159 -6.65 21.81 -0.48
C GLN A 159 -7.65 21.13 -1.43
N GLU A 160 -7.54 21.38 -2.73
CA GLU A 160 -8.34 20.71 -3.76
C GLU A 160 -8.04 19.20 -3.80
N ARG A 161 -6.77 18.81 -3.66
CA ARG A 161 -6.38 17.40 -3.51
C ARG A 161 -7.07 16.73 -2.33
N ARG A 162 -7.15 17.41 -1.17
CA ARG A 162 -7.84 16.89 0.01
C ARG A 162 -9.32 16.72 -0.24
N LYS A 163 -10.01 17.74 -0.75
CA LYS A 163 -11.45 17.72 -1.04
C LYS A 163 -11.82 16.67 -2.09
N SER A 164 -11.06 16.59 -3.18
CA SER A 164 -11.26 15.60 -4.25
C SER A 164 -11.04 14.17 -3.74
N LEU A 165 -10.01 13.93 -2.93
CA LEU A 165 -9.77 12.60 -2.36
C LEU A 165 -10.80 12.20 -1.29
N GLN A 166 -11.36 13.16 -0.53
CA GLN A 166 -12.41 12.87 0.45
C GLN A 166 -13.69 12.34 -0.19
N ARG A 167 -14.03 12.81 -1.41
CA ARG A 167 -15.20 12.37 -2.17
C ARG A 167 -14.92 11.15 -3.06
N ALA A 168 -13.64 10.84 -3.27
CA ALA A 168 -13.23 9.79 -4.18
C ALA A 168 -13.57 8.37 -3.71
N PHE A 169 -13.77 8.18 -2.41
CA PHE A 169 -14.06 6.88 -1.82
C PHE A 169 -15.38 6.90 -1.06
N MET A 170 -16.15 5.83 -1.19
CA MET A 170 -17.43 5.63 -0.53
C MET A 170 -17.52 4.20 0.02
N PRO A 171 -18.40 3.96 1.01
CA PRO A 171 -18.66 2.59 1.48
C PRO A 171 -19.20 1.74 0.32
N ALA A 172 -18.80 0.49 0.26
CA ALA A 172 -19.30 -0.49 -0.68
C ALA A 172 -20.25 -1.49 0.01
N LYS A 173 -20.50 -2.65 -0.58
CA LYS A 173 -21.57 -3.56 -0.13
C LYS A 173 -21.27 -4.26 1.18
N ASN A 174 -20.01 -4.59 1.45
CA ASN A 174 -19.63 -5.30 2.66
C ASN A 174 -19.83 -4.42 3.89
N GLN A 175 -20.62 -4.88 4.85
CA GLN A 175 -20.95 -4.17 6.08
C GLN A 175 -20.32 -4.80 7.33
N ALA A 176 -19.41 -5.77 7.16
CA ALA A 176 -18.72 -6.39 8.27
C ALA A 176 -17.91 -5.37 9.08
N HIS A 177 -17.82 -5.63 10.38
CA HIS A 177 -17.01 -4.86 11.32
C HIS A 177 -15.77 -5.67 11.71
N TRP A 178 -14.62 -4.99 11.76
CA TRP A 178 -13.34 -5.57 12.17
C TRP A 178 -12.69 -4.69 13.23
N LYS A 179 -12.02 -5.32 14.19
CA LYS A 179 -11.21 -4.58 15.16
C LYS A 179 -10.00 -3.96 14.48
N ASN A 180 -9.22 -4.78 13.77
CA ASN A 180 -7.95 -4.36 13.20
C ASN A 180 -7.87 -4.67 11.70
N VAL A 181 -7.78 -3.62 10.90
CA VAL A 181 -7.76 -3.69 9.44
C VAL A 181 -6.38 -3.30 8.91
N LEU A 182 -5.89 -4.02 7.89
CA LEU A 182 -4.70 -3.64 7.14
C LEU A 182 -5.08 -3.21 5.72
N ILE A 183 -4.93 -1.92 5.42
CA ILE A 183 -5.09 -1.38 4.07
C ILE A 183 -3.84 -1.69 3.25
N ILE A 184 -4.02 -2.22 2.04
CA ILE A 184 -2.91 -2.55 1.13
C ILE A 184 -2.93 -1.59 -0.05
N ASP A 185 -1.77 -0.97 -0.35
CA ASP A 185 -1.56 -0.18 -1.56
C ASP A 185 -0.15 -0.47 -2.13
N ASP A 186 0.12 -0.01 -3.34
CA ASP A 186 1.43 -0.23 -3.96
C ASP A 186 2.46 0.85 -3.58
N ILE A 187 2.05 2.13 -3.50
CA ILE A 187 2.95 3.24 -3.20
C ILE A 187 2.32 4.22 -2.21
N TYR A 188 3.04 4.49 -1.14
CA TYR A 188 2.75 5.60 -0.22
C TYR A 188 3.50 6.86 -0.65
N THR A 189 2.81 7.98 -0.78
CA THR A 189 3.42 9.30 -1.04
C THR A 189 3.16 10.26 0.12
N THR A 190 1.97 10.78 0.24
CA THR A 190 1.53 11.74 1.27
C THR A 190 0.55 11.13 2.28
N GLY A 191 0.19 9.87 2.11
CA GLY A 191 -0.82 9.18 2.91
C GLY A 191 -2.28 9.57 2.62
N SER A 192 -2.52 10.48 1.68
CA SER A 192 -3.87 11.00 1.44
C SER A 192 -4.86 9.93 0.95
N THR A 193 -4.40 8.93 0.17
CA THR A 193 -5.22 7.80 -0.27
C THR A 193 -5.58 6.91 0.93
N ILE A 194 -4.59 6.57 1.75
CA ILE A 194 -4.80 5.74 2.95
C ILE A 194 -5.75 6.45 3.93
N ASP A 195 -5.55 7.77 4.17
CA ASP A 195 -6.44 8.57 5.00
C ASP A 195 -7.89 8.56 4.49
N ALA A 196 -8.09 8.69 3.17
CA ALA A 196 -9.42 8.72 2.58
C ALA A 196 -10.16 7.38 2.73
N VAL A 197 -9.48 6.25 2.49
CA VAL A 197 -10.02 4.91 2.73
C VAL A 197 -10.27 4.68 4.21
N SER A 198 -9.34 5.07 5.08
CA SER A 198 -9.46 4.97 6.54
C SER A 198 -10.66 5.74 7.08
N ARG A 199 -10.90 6.93 6.53
CA ARG A 199 -12.06 7.76 6.91
C ARG A 199 -13.37 7.05 6.63
N VAL A 200 -13.54 6.49 5.43
CA VAL A 200 -14.73 5.71 5.06
C VAL A 200 -14.96 4.57 6.04
N LEU A 201 -13.91 3.80 6.36
CA LEU A 201 -14.01 2.68 7.29
C LEU A 201 -14.36 3.11 8.71
N LYS A 202 -13.85 4.26 9.16
CA LYS A 202 -14.15 4.83 10.49
C LYS A 202 -15.56 5.40 10.57
N GLU A 203 -15.95 6.25 9.62
CA GLU A 203 -17.26 6.91 9.57
C GLU A 203 -18.40 5.90 9.44
N THR A 204 -18.15 4.77 8.77
CA THR A 204 -19.13 3.67 8.65
C THR A 204 -18.99 2.60 9.73
N GLN A 205 -18.20 2.85 10.76
CA GLN A 205 -17.97 1.96 11.91
C GLN A 205 -17.53 0.54 11.53
N ARG A 206 -16.79 0.39 10.42
CA ARG A 206 -16.31 -0.90 9.92
C ARG A 206 -14.96 -1.32 10.49
N ALA A 207 -14.22 -0.37 11.08
CA ALA A 207 -12.91 -0.65 11.66
C ALA A 207 -12.65 0.17 12.94
N GLU A 208 -12.16 -0.50 13.98
CA GLU A 208 -11.74 0.18 15.23
C GLU A 208 -10.31 0.72 15.10
N ALA A 209 -9.37 -0.09 14.60
CA ALA A 209 -8.00 0.32 14.34
C ALA A 209 -7.62 0.04 12.89
N ILE A 210 -6.92 0.99 12.28
CA ILE A 210 -6.55 0.92 10.88
C ILE A 210 -5.05 1.07 10.74
N TYR A 211 -4.47 0.11 10.05
CA TYR A 211 -3.07 0.05 9.68
C TYR A 211 -2.94 0.01 8.16
N PHE A 212 -1.76 0.24 7.63
CA PHE A 212 -1.54 0.05 6.20
C PHE A 212 -0.20 -0.63 5.91
N LEU A 213 -0.13 -1.22 4.73
CA LEU A 213 1.12 -1.70 4.14
C LEU A 213 1.20 -1.27 2.69
N THR A 214 2.37 -0.75 2.30
CA THR A 214 2.69 -0.44 0.91
C THR A 214 4.00 -1.08 0.48
N ILE A 215 4.10 -1.42 -0.79
CA ILE A 215 5.33 -1.98 -1.34
C ILE A 215 6.44 -0.93 -1.35
N ALA A 216 6.10 0.29 -1.71
CA ALA A 216 7.08 1.36 -1.74
C ALA A 216 6.58 2.65 -1.06
N ILE A 217 7.52 3.46 -0.60
CA ILE A 217 7.28 4.81 -0.08
C ILE A 217 8.18 5.80 -0.79
N GLY A 218 7.63 6.98 -1.11
CA GLY A 218 8.44 8.09 -1.61
C GLY A 218 9.50 8.48 -0.58
N ILE A 219 10.76 8.37 -0.96
CA ILE A 219 11.87 8.91 -0.19
C ILE A 219 11.93 10.39 -0.57
N GLY A 220 11.38 11.27 0.28
CA GLY A 220 11.53 12.70 0.10
C GLY A 220 13.00 13.08 0.18
N ASN A 221 13.42 14.11 -0.56
CA ASN A 221 14.67 14.79 -0.23
C ASN A 221 14.45 15.41 1.16
N ASN A 222 15.13 14.85 2.13
CA ASN A 222 15.22 15.43 3.47
C ASN A 222 16.19 16.61 3.41
#